data_52bd365c0bc88f7c4734765045085d55
#
_entry.id   52bd365c0bc88f7c4734765045085d55
#
_cell.length_a   1.000
_cell.length_b   1.000
_cell.length_c   1.000
_cell.angle_alpha   90.00
_cell.angle_beta   90.00
_cell.angle_gamma   90.00
#
_symmetry.space_group_name_H-M   'P 1'
#
loop_
_entity.id
_entity.type
_entity.pdbx_description
1 polymer ?
#
loop_
_entity_poly.entity_id
_entity_poly.type
_entity_poly.pdbx_seq_one_letter_code
_entity_poly.pdbx_strand_id
1 'polypeptide(L)'
;MAKTRKEKNMENVVKVALESFIEKGIDNSKIADIAKSAGLTERTVFRYFDTKADLVVNALLLFWEKSKRSIALLSSKAGYEEKSGIEQMEIIIRGYADLYFTSINELIFYHEAQTYLYRTGKAKFIEDSYIIPYKPGSGPFAKAIEKGKADGTVCTGIESEIIYYNSFDSLSGLIQKLALIGGDDPAYKKYAGKRIADFCSTLIRAYKK
;
A
#
# COMPACT_ATOMS: atom_id res chain seq x y z
N MET A 1 -4.08 27.23 -1.28
CA MET A 1 -4.57 27.75 0.02
C MET A 1 -3.72 27.24 1.15
N ALA A 2 -3.38 28.06 2.13
CA ALA A 2 -2.62 27.63 3.30
C ALA A 2 -3.52 26.76 4.21
N LYS A 3 -2.97 25.62 4.70
CA LYS A 3 -3.70 24.73 5.64
C LYS A 3 -3.99 25.45 6.95
N THR A 4 -5.19 25.25 7.46
CA THR A 4 -5.62 25.74 8.78
C THR A 4 -4.81 25.09 9.91
N ARG A 5 -4.81 25.68 11.10
CA ARG A 5 -4.19 25.08 12.30
C ARG A 5 -4.82 23.71 12.62
N LYS A 6 -6.13 23.55 12.42
CA LYS A 6 -6.83 22.28 12.63
C LYS A 6 -6.30 21.20 11.70
N GLU A 7 -6.22 21.48 10.40
CA GLU A 7 -5.70 20.54 9.40
C GLU A 7 -4.24 20.12 9.68
N LYS A 8 -3.39 21.08 10.03
CA LYS A 8 -2.00 20.79 10.43
C LYS A 8 -1.91 19.88 11.64
N ASN A 9 -2.76 20.12 12.67
CA ASN A 9 -2.81 19.28 13.86
C ASN A 9 -3.32 17.86 13.53
N MET A 10 -4.34 17.72 12.69
CA MET A 10 -4.85 16.42 12.27
C MET A 10 -3.78 15.63 11.51
N GLU A 11 -3.10 16.24 10.55
CA GLU A 11 -1.99 15.61 9.82
C GLU A 11 -0.87 15.16 10.75
N ASN A 12 -0.50 16.00 11.73
CA ASN A 12 0.52 15.67 12.71
C ASN A 12 0.11 14.47 13.57
N VAL A 13 -1.14 14.43 14.05
CA VAL A 13 -1.67 13.29 14.82
C VAL A 13 -1.64 12.00 13.99
N VAL A 14 -2.06 12.06 12.73
CA VAL A 14 -2.05 10.89 11.84
C VAL A 14 -0.62 10.37 11.61
N LYS A 15 0.35 11.29 11.43
CA LYS A 15 1.76 10.92 11.27
C LYS A 15 2.30 10.23 12.51
N VAL A 16 2.12 10.83 13.69
CA VAL A 16 2.54 10.26 14.98
C VAL A 16 1.85 8.92 15.25
N ALA A 17 0.57 8.81 14.90
CA ALA A 17 -0.18 7.57 15.04
C ALA A 17 0.39 6.46 14.16
N LEU A 18 0.67 6.76 12.88
CA LEU A 18 1.28 5.79 11.96
C LEU A 18 2.62 5.29 12.51
N GLU A 19 3.48 6.19 12.97
CA GLU A 19 4.77 5.85 13.58
C GLU A 19 4.59 4.95 14.82
N SER A 20 3.64 5.29 15.70
CA SER A 20 3.32 4.48 16.90
C SER A 20 2.77 3.11 16.53
N PHE A 21 1.87 3.03 15.54
CA PHE A 21 1.29 1.76 15.09
C PHE A 21 2.34 0.83 14.46
N ILE A 22 3.27 1.39 13.70
CA ILE A 22 4.37 0.64 13.11
C ILE A 22 5.33 0.12 14.19
N GLU A 23 5.64 0.94 15.20
CA GLU A 23 6.61 0.59 16.24
C GLU A 23 6.05 -0.36 17.29
N LYS A 24 4.81 -0.16 17.73
CA LYS A 24 4.22 -0.83 18.93
C LYS A 24 3.06 -1.76 18.60
N GLY A 25 2.58 -1.73 17.36
CA GLY A 25 1.32 -2.34 16.96
C GLY A 25 0.10 -1.49 17.33
N ILE A 26 -1.02 -1.76 16.65
CA ILE A 26 -2.24 -0.97 16.84
C ILE A 26 -2.80 -1.15 18.25
N ASP A 27 -2.86 -2.38 18.74
CA ASP A 27 -3.49 -2.65 20.06
C ASP A 27 -2.72 -1.99 21.20
N ASN A 28 -1.38 -1.96 21.15
CA ASN A 28 -0.52 -1.40 22.18
C ASN A 28 -0.38 0.14 22.11
N SER A 29 -0.79 0.77 21.02
CA SER A 29 -0.71 2.22 20.85
C SER A 29 -1.90 2.91 21.53
N LYS A 30 -1.63 3.62 22.64
CA LYS A 30 -2.65 4.36 23.38
C LYS A 30 -2.87 5.75 22.77
N ILE A 31 -4.13 6.18 22.67
CA ILE A 31 -4.46 7.52 22.15
C ILE A 31 -3.84 8.63 23.00
N ALA A 32 -3.78 8.45 24.32
CA ALA A 32 -3.13 9.40 25.23
C ALA A 32 -1.65 9.63 24.88
N ASP A 33 -0.90 8.55 24.56
CA ASP A 33 0.51 8.63 24.20
C ASP A 33 0.71 9.30 22.83
N ILE A 34 -0.14 8.95 21.85
CA ILE A 34 -0.15 9.59 20.53
C ILE A 34 -0.45 11.09 20.66
N ALA A 35 -1.44 11.45 21.45
CA ALA A 35 -1.80 12.85 21.70
C ALA A 35 -0.63 13.62 22.32
N LYS A 36 -0.01 13.07 23.36
CA LYS A 36 1.17 13.67 24.02
C LYS A 36 2.33 13.87 23.02
N SER A 37 2.65 12.87 22.22
CA SER A 37 3.71 12.95 21.20
C SER A 37 3.37 13.97 20.10
N ALA A 38 2.09 14.16 19.79
CA ALA A 38 1.64 15.18 18.84
C ALA A 38 1.54 16.61 19.44
N GLY A 39 1.85 16.78 20.73
CA GLY A 39 1.73 18.07 21.44
C GLY A 39 0.27 18.50 21.68
N LEU A 40 -0.64 17.55 21.82
CA LEU A 40 -2.08 17.75 22.00
C LEU A 40 -2.60 17.00 23.22
N THR A 41 -3.85 17.30 23.62
CA THR A 41 -4.58 16.52 24.61
C THR A 41 -5.36 15.38 23.93
N GLU A 42 -5.59 14.29 24.66
CA GLU A 42 -6.43 13.17 24.20
C GLU A 42 -7.82 13.64 23.76
N ARG A 43 -8.44 14.55 24.53
CA ARG A 43 -9.71 15.20 24.16
C ARG A 43 -9.64 15.92 22.80
N THR A 44 -8.51 16.51 22.46
CA THR A 44 -8.32 17.18 21.17
C THR A 44 -8.24 16.14 20.04
N VAL A 45 -7.58 15.02 20.27
CA VAL A 45 -7.53 13.93 19.29
C VAL A 45 -8.91 13.34 19.05
N PHE A 46 -9.70 13.05 20.08
CA PHE A 46 -11.08 12.56 19.93
C PHE A 46 -12.04 13.58 19.31
N ARG A 47 -11.72 14.86 19.32
CA ARG A 47 -12.48 15.87 18.55
C ARG A 47 -12.18 15.79 17.05
N TYR A 48 -11.06 15.21 16.62
CA TYR A 48 -10.65 15.05 15.24
C TYR A 48 -11.01 13.65 14.69
N PHE A 49 -10.96 12.66 15.53
CA PHE A 49 -11.19 11.24 15.18
C PHE A 49 -12.10 10.64 16.26
N ASP A 50 -13.32 10.25 15.89
CA ASP A 50 -14.33 9.78 16.85
C ASP A 50 -13.86 8.52 17.59
N THR A 51 -13.10 7.67 16.90
CA THR A 51 -12.59 6.41 17.44
C THR A 51 -11.11 6.18 17.08
N LYS A 52 -10.46 5.27 17.78
CA LYS A 52 -9.13 4.79 17.39
C LYS A 52 -9.14 4.15 16.00
N ALA A 53 -10.23 3.50 15.60
CA ALA A 53 -10.38 2.91 14.28
C ALA A 53 -10.36 3.99 13.17
N ASP A 54 -10.96 5.16 13.41
CA ASP A 54 -10.89 6.27 12.45
C ASP A 54 -9.46 6.81 12.31
N LEU A 55 -8.70 6.81 13.39
CA LEU A 55 -7.28 7.18 13.34
C LEU A 55 -6.45 6.14 12.59
N VAL A 56 -6.74 4.84 12.77
CA VAL A 56 -6.10 3.74 12.01
C VAL A 56 -6.40 3.87 10.51
N VAL A 57 -7.64 4.17 10.14
CA VAL A 57 -8.03 4.45 8.74
C VAL A 57 -7.17 5.57 8.15
N ASN A 58 -7.04 6.69 8.85
CA ASN A 58 -6.26 7.84 8.36
C ASN A 58 -4.75 7.52 8.28
N ALA A 59 -4.21 6.76 9.23
CA ALA A 59 -2.83 6.28 9.18
C ALA A 59 -2.59 5.36 7.97
N LEU A 60 -3.54 4.49 7.66
CA LEU A 60 -3.49 3.61 6.51
C LEU A 60 -3.57 4.38 5.18
N LEU A 61 -4.41 5.40 5.08
CA LEU A 61 -4.45 6.30 3.93
C LEU A 61 -3.11 7.04 3.73
N LEU A 62 -2.47 7.49 4.81
CA LEU A 62 -1.15 8.13 4.73
C LEU A 62 -0.08 7.16 4.23
N PHE A 63 -0.09 5.90 4.69
CA PHE A 63 0.79 4.85 4.16
C PHE A 63 0.61 4.68 2.64
N TRP A 64 -0.63 4.60 2.18
CA TRP A 64 -0.91 4.43 0.76
C TRP A 64 -0.54 5.65 -0.10
N GLU A 65 -0.70 6.86 0.43
CA GLU A 65 -0.25 8.06 -0.26
C GLU A 65 1.28 8.05 -0.50
N LYS A 66 2.06 7.55 0.45
CA LYS A 66 3.51 7.36 0.27
C LYS A 66 3.80 6.32 -0.81
N SER A 67 3.12 5.18 -0.78
CA SER A 67 3.29 4.10 -1.76
C SER A 67 2.89 4.54 -3.18
N LYS A 68 1.80 5.28 -3.34
CA LYS A 68 1.37 5.87 -4.62
C LYS A 68 2.45 6.76 -5.22
N ARG A 69 3.09 7.61 -4.42
CA ARG A 69 4.16 8.50 -4.88
C ARG A 69 5.36 7.70 -5.40
N SER A 70 5.74 6.64 -4.69
CA SER A 70 6.84 5.75 -5.12
C SER A 70 6.53 5.09 -6.46
N ILE A 71 5.31 4.58 -6.65
CA ILE A 71 4.87 3.98 -7.91
C ILE A 71 4.80 5.03 -9.04
N ALA A 72 4.28 6.23 -8.76
CA ALA A 72 4.24 7.31 -9.75
C ALA A 72 5.64 7.71 -10.23
N LEU A 73 6.65 7.70 -9.34
CA LEU A 73 8.04 7.96 -9.70
C LEU A 73 8.60 6.91 -10.66
N LEU A 74 8.16 5.65 -10.58
CA LEU A 74 8.59 4.61 -11.52
C LEU A 74 8.10 4.90 -12.95
N SER A 75 6.84 5.34 -13.08
CA SER A 75 6.24 5.66 -14.38
C SER A 75 6.70 7.00 -14.95
N SER A 76 7.39 7.84 -14.17
CA SER A 76 7.95 9.12 -14.65
C SER A 76 9.43 9.03 -15.07
N LYS A 77 10.05 7.86 -14.97
CA LYS A 77 11.46 7.67 -15.40
C LYS A 77 11.59 7.78 -16.90
N ALA A 78 12.70 8.35 -17.35
CA ALA A 78 13.04 8.41 -18.78
C ALA A 78 13.02 7.00 -19.38
N GLY A 79 12.47 6.87 -20.58
CA GLY A 79 12.35 5.60 -21.29
C GLY A 79 11.19 4.71 -20.82
N TYR A 80 10.35 5.15 -19.86
CA TYR A 80 9.18 4.36 -19.44
C TYR A 80 8.09 4.32 -20.51
N GLU A 81 7.81 5.45 -21.15
CA GLU A 81 6.74 5.54 -22.15
C GLU A 81 7.09 4.82 -23.47
N GLU A 82 8.36 4.61 -23.76
CA GLU A 82 8.84 3.86 -24.94
C GLU A 82 8.71 2.34 -24.77
N LYS A 83 8.52 1.85 -23.54
CA LYS A 83 8.35 0.42 -23.25
C LYS A 83 6.98 -0.08 -23.66
N SER A 84 6.91 -1.36 -24.05
CA SER A 84 5.64 -2.05 -24.27
C SER A 84 4.79 -2.09 -23.00
N GLY A 85 3.47 -2.32 -23.14
CA GLY A 85 2.57 -2.36 -21.99
C GLY A 85 2.96 -3.44 -20.97
N ILE A 86 3.38 -4.64 -21.44
CA ILE A 86 3.81 -5.72 -20.52
C ILE A 86 5.09 -5.36 -19.77
N GLU A 87 6.04 -4.64 -20.38
CA GLU A 87 7.24 -4.16 -19.69
C GLU A 87 6.90 -3.08 -18.66
N GLN A 88 5.96 -2.18 -18.97
CA GLN A 88 5.46 -1.20 -18.02
C GLN A 88 4.77 -1.86 -16.82
N MET A 89 3.95 -2.90 -17.07
CA MET A 89 3.34 -3.70 -16.01
C MET A 89 4.40 -4.34 -15.11
N GLU A 90 5.45 -4.92 -15.71
CA GLU A 90 6.54 -5.55 -14.95
C GLU A 90 7.26 -4.54 -14.04
N ILE A 91 7.55 -3.34 -14.52
CA ILE A 91 8.19 -2.27 -13.74
C ILE A 91 7.33 -1.91 -12.52
N ILE A 92 6.02 -1.76 -12.70
CA ILE A 92 5.11 -1.40 -11.61
C ILE A 92 4.97 -2.53 -10.60
N ILE A 93 4.80 -3.78 -11.04
CA ILE A 93 4.67 -4.96 -10.17
C ILE A 93 5.95 -5.16 -9.34
N ARG A 94 7.13 -5.06 -9.95
CA ARG A 94 8.40 -5.17 -9.23
C ARG A 94 8.60 -4.01 -8.25
N GLY A 95 8.27 -2.79 -8.65
CA GLY A 95 8.35 -1.64 -7.76
C GLY A 95 7.39 -1.73 -6.56
N TYR A 96 6.20 -2.33 -6.73
CA TYR A 96 5.32 -2.64 -5.62
C TYR A 96 5.90 -3.74 -4.71
N ALA A 97 6.50 -4.76 -5.30
CA ALA A 97 7.17 -5.83 -4.57
C ALA A 97 8.36 -5.34 -3.72
N ASP A 98 9.03 -4.27 -4.16
CA ASP A 98 10.15 -3.65 -3.42
C ASP A 98 9.74 -3.09 -2.05
N LEU A 99 8.45 -2.91 -1.79
CA LEU A 99 7.93 -2.58 -0.45
C LEU A 99 8.34 -3.61 0.60
N TYR A 100 8.51 -4.88 0.22
CA TYR A 100 9.01 -5.91 1.12
C TYR A 100 10.41 -5.59 1.66
N PHE A 101 11.26 -4.95 0.86
CA PHE A 101 12.64 -4.65 1.24
C PHE A 101 12.80 -3.27 1.89
N THR A 102 11.94 -2.34 1.53
CA THR A 102 12.05 -0.93 1.92
C THR A 102 11.12 -0.52 3.05
N SER A 103 10.06 -1.30 3.29
CA SER A 103 8.93 -0.92 4.15
C SER A 103 8.31 -2.13 4.86
N ILE A 104 9.15 -3.04 5.39
CA ILE A 104 8.67 -4.31 5.97
C ILE A 104 7.74 -4.07 7.18
N ASN A 105 8.08 -3.12 8.05
CA ASN A 105 7.29 -2.81 9.24
C ASN A 105 5.95 -2.14 8.87
N GLU A 106 5.95 -1.33 7.82
CA GLU A 106 4.72 -0.75 7.25
C GLU A 106 3.83 -1.82 6.62
N LEU A 107 4.39 -2.87 6.02
CA LEU A 107 3.60 -4.01 5.52
C LEU A 107 2.97 -4.82 6.66
N ILE A 108 3.68 -4.98 7.78
CA ILE A 108 3.15 -5.61 8.99
C ILE A 108 2.01 -4.76 9.55
N PHE A 109 2.21 -3.45 9.67
CA PHE A 109 1.14 -2.52 10.06
C PHE A 109 -0.06 -2.60 9.12
N TYR A 110 0.15 -2.66 7.82
CA TYR A 110 -0.93 -2.79 6.83
C TYR A 110 -1.78 -4.03 7.09
N HIS A 111 -1.15 -5.18 7.31
CA HIS A 111 -1.86 -6.43 7.64
C HIS A 111 -2.64 -6.32 8.97
N GLU A 112 -2.03 -5.76 10.00
CA GLU A 112 -2.66 -5.53 11.31
C GLU A 112 -3.86 -4.58 11.17
N ALA A 113 -3.71 -3.49 10.41
CA ALA A 113 -4.76 -2.51 10.17
C ALA A 113 -5.98 -3.13 9.48
N GLN A 114 -5.78 -3.96 8.44
CA GLN A 114 -6.88 -4.66 7.77
C GLN A 114 -7.67 -5.53 8.77
N THR A 115 -6.96 -6.33 9.58
CA THR A 115 -7.57 -7.20 10.59
C THR A 115 -8.28 -6.41 11.68
N TYR A 116 -7.67 -5.32 12.16
CA TYR A 116 -8.24 -4.44 13.18
C TYR A 116 -9.53 -3.75 12.68
N LEU A 117 -9.50 -3.21 11.47
CA LEU A 117 -10.65 -2.53 10.86
C LEU A 117 -11.80 -3.49 10.58
N TYR A 118 -11.50 -4.72 10.17
CA TYR A 118 -12.51 -5.77 10.03
C TYR A 118 -13.22 -6.04 11.38
N ARG A 119 -12.44 -6.26 12.46
CA ARG A 119 -12.97 -6.54 13.82
C ARG A 119 -13.76 -5.38 14.43
N THR A 120 -13.42 -4.14 14.05
CA THR A 120 -14.11 -2.92 14.57
C THR A 120 -15.28 -2.46 13.69
N GLY A 121 -15.69 -3.25 12.70
CA GLY A 121 -16.81 -2.93 11.82
C GLY A 121 -16.55 -1.82 10.81
N LYS A 122 -15.28 -1.48 10.56
CA LYS A 122 -14.85 -0.49 9.56
C LYS A 122 -14.34 -1.13 8.26
N ALA A 123 -14.58 -2.43 8.04
CA ALA A 123 -14.11 -3.14 6.85
C ALA A 123 -14.61 -2.50 5.55
N LYS A 124 -15.87 -2.05 5.52
CA LYS A 124 -16.44 -1.36 4.35
C LYS A 124 -15.62 -0.13 3.94
N PHE A 125 -14.99 0.55 4.89
CA PHE A 125 -14.12 1.68 4.59
C PHE A 125 -12.89 1.25 3.79
N ILE A 126 -12.39 0.04 4.01
CA ILE A 126 -11.28 -0.54 3.25
C ILE A 126 -11.71 -0.75 1.80
N GLU A 127 -12.90 -1.31 1.58
CA GLU A 127 -13.47 -1.53 0.24
C GLU A 127 -13.76 -0.21 -0.48
N ASP A 128 -14.45 0.72 0.17
CA ASP A 128 -14.85 2.02 -0.40
C ASP A 128 -13.65 2.96 -0.67
N SER A 129 -12.59 2.85 0.12
CA SER A 129 -11.40 3.73 0.03
C SER A 129 -10.37 3.26 -0.99
N TYR A 130 -10.56 2.07 -1.57
CA TYR A 130 -9.60 1.45 -2.48
C TYR A 130 -8.16 1.58 -1.95
N ILE A 131 -7.89 0.85 -0.86
CA ILE A 131 -6.60 0.85 -0.15
C ILE A 131 -5.48 0.18 -0.98
N ILE A 132 -5.77 -0.27 -2.17
CA ILE A 132 -4.80 -0.53 -3.23
C ILE A 132 -4.32 0.82 -3.77
N PRO A 133 -3.06 0.94 -4.26
CA PRO A 133 -2.45 2.23 -4.62
C PRO A 133 -3.31 3.11 -5.54
N TYR A 134 -4.16 2.49 -6.36
CA TYR A 134 -5.03 3.17 -7.30
C TYR A 134 -6.35 2.41 -7.47
N LYS A 135 -7.42 3.14 -7.81
CA LYS A 135 -8.67 2.51 -8.24
C LYS A 135 -8.43 1.72 -9.53
N PRO A 136 -9.12 0.57 -9.73
CA PRO A 136 -9.16 -0.08 -11.03
C PRO A 136 -9.48 0.91 -12.14
N GLY A 137 -8.83 0.77 -13.29
CA GLY A 137 -8.97 1.72 -14.40
C GLY A 137 -8.22 3.05 -14.22
N SER A 138 -7.51 3.25 -13.10
CA SER A 138 -6.72 4.47 -12.85
C SER A 138 -5.27 4.15 -12.48
N GLY A 139 -4.40 5.14 -12.61
CA GLY A 139 -2.98 5.04 -12.27
C GLY A 139 -2.10 4.32 -13.31
N PRO A 140 -0.80 4.23 -13.04
CA PRO A 140 0.18 3.74 -14.00
C PRO A 140 -0.04 2.28 -14.42
N PHE A 141 -0.42 1.41 -13.51
CA PHE A 141 -0.61 -0.01 -13.82
C PHE A 141 -1.82 -0.27 -14.73
N ALA A 142 -2.94 0.41 -14.48
CA ALA A 142 -4.10 0.31 -15.34
C ALA A 142 -3.79 0.82 -16.77
N LYS A 143 -3.06 1.95 -16.86
CA LYS A 143 -2.59 2.46 -18.16
C LYS A 143 -1.67 1.47 -18.89
N ALA A 144 -0.79 0.79 -18.15
CA ALA A 144 0.11 -0.22 -18.70
C ALA A 144 -0.66 -1.44 -19.24
N ILE A 145 -1.72 -1.88 -18.54
CA ILE A 145 -2.61 -2.95 -19.00
C ILE A 145 -3.27 -2.55 -20.33
N GLU A 146 -3.90 -1.37 -20.40
CA GLU A 146 -4.57 -0.90 -21.61
C GLU A 146 -3.60 -0.73 -22.78
N LYS A 147 -2.40 -0.18 -22.52
CA LYS A 147 -1.34 -0.09 -23.50
C LYS A 147 -0.94 -1.47 -24.03
N GLY A 148 -0.75 -2.44 -23.12
CA GLY A 148 -0.34 -3.80 -23.48
C GLY A 148 -1.40 -4.57 -24.28
N LYS A 149 -2.69 -4.30 -24.02
CA LYS A 149 -3.77 -4.81 -24.86
C LYS A 149 -3.76 -4.17 -26.25
N ALA A 150 -3.49 -2.88 -26.32
CA ALA A 150 -3.45 -2.13 -27.59
C ALA A 150 -2.21 -2.47 -28.43
N ASP A 151 -1.04 -2.63 -27.82
CA ASP A 151 0.22 -2.99 -28.51
C ASP A 151 0.39 -4.50 -28.73
N GLY A 152 -0.56 -5.30 -28.25
CA GLY A 152 -0.58 -6.75 -28.45
C GLY A 152 0.37 -7.54 -27.53
N THR A 153 0.97 -6.94 -26.52
CA THR A 153 1.88 -7.61 -25.57
C THR A 153 1.17 -8.21 -24.35
N VAL A 154 -0.10 -7.81 -24.09
CA VAL A 154 -0.95 -8.35 -23.03
C VAL A 154 -2.14 -9.08 -23.64
N CYS A 155 -2.52 -10.22 -23.03
CA CYS A 155 -3.68 -11.00 -23.47
C CYS A 155 -4.98 -10.18 -23.34
N THR A 156 -5.86 -10.30 -24.34
CA THR A 156 -7.15 -9.58 -24.37
C THR A 156 -8.32 -10.41 -23.81
N GLY A 157 -8.10 -11.69 -23.54
CA GLY A 157 -9.13 -12.62 -23.05
C GLY A 157 -9.47 -12.47 -21.57
N ILE A 158 -8.75 -11.59 -20.83
CA ILE A 158 -9.00 -11.31 -19.41
C ILE A 158 -9.35 -9.82 -19.27
N GLU A 159 -10.38 -9.51 -18.51
CA GLU A 159 -10.76 -8.12 -18.21
C GLU A 159 -9.64 -7.38 -17.47
N SER A 160 -9.41 -6.12 -17.82
CA SER A 160 -8.33 -5.31 -17.24
C SER A 160 -8.45 -5.16 -15.73
N GLU A 161 -9.67 -5.06 -15.22
CA GLU A 161 -9.95 -4.99 -13.79
C GLU A 161 -9.55 -6.29 -13.07
N ILE A 162 -9.80 -7.45 -13.68
CA ILE A 162 -9.38 -8.75 -13.14
C ILE A 162 -7.86 -8.88 -13.12
N ILE A 163 -7.18 -8.46 -14.19
CA ILE A 163 -5.71 -8.41 -14.23
C ILE A 163 -5.20 -7.52 -13.08
N TYR A 164 -5.83 -6.36 -12.88
CA TYR A 164 -5.46 -5.40 -11.84
C TYR A 164 -5.56 -6.01 -10.43
N TYR A 165 -6.73 -6.50 -10.05
CA TYR A 165 -6.98 -7.06 -8.72
C TYR A 165 -6.13 -8.31 -8.47
N ASN A 166 -6.14 -9.27 -9.39
CA ASN A 166 -5.36 -10.50 -9.23
C ASN A 166 -3.87 -10.21 -9.04
N SER A 167 -3.33 -9.20 -9.72
CA SER A 167 -1.93 -8.83 -9.58
C SER A 167 -1.62 -8.26 -8.20
N PHE A 168 -2.39 -7.27 -7.75
CA PHE A 168 -2.10 -6.59 -6.48
C PHE A 168 -2.51 -7.40 -5.27
N ASP A 169 -3.65 -8.08 -5.28
CA ASP A 169 -4.13 -8.86 -4.14
C ASP A 169 -3.21 -10.05 -3.87
N SER A 170 -2.82 -10.78 -4.92
CA SER A 170 -1.93 -11.92 -4.76
C SER A 170 -0.51 -11.51 -4.35
N LEU A 171 0.04 -10.44 -4.94
CA LEU A 171 1.36 -9.94 -4.58
C LEU A 171 1.36 -9.33 -3.16
N SER A 172 0.34 -8.54 -2.82
CA SER A 172 0.16 -7.97 -1.49
C SER A 172 0.07 -9.06 -0.43
N GLY A 173 -0.76 -10.08 -0.65
CA GLY A 173 -0.88 -11.22 0.25
C GLY A 173 0.44 -11.96 0.44
N LEU A 174 1.21 -12.16 -0.63
CA LEU A 174 2.52 -12.81 -0.57
C LEU A 174 3.51 -11.97 0.27
N ILE A 175 3.70 -10.69 -0.05
CA ILE A 175 4.70 -9.85 0.63
C ILE A 175 4.35 -9.62 2.10
N GLN A 176 3.06 -9.45 2.44
CA GLN A 176 2.61 -9.37 3.83
C GLN A 176 2.90 -10.66 4.60
N LYS A 177 2.54 -11.81 4.03
CA LYS A 177 2.83 -13.11 4.64
C LYS A 177 4.33 -13.30 4.89
N LEU A 178 5.17 -12.95 3.94
CA LEU A 178 6.62 -13.07 4.07
C LEU A 178 7.17 -12.11 5.14
N ALA A 179 6.63 -10.89 5.23
CA ALA A 179 6.99 -9.93 6.25
C ALA A 179 6.66 -10.43 7.67
N LEU A 180 5.48 -11.02 7.85
CA LEU A 180 5.04 -11.57 9.14
C LEU A 180 5.87 -12.78 9.60
N ILE A 181 6.32 -13.63 8.67
CA ILE A 181 7.05 -14.85 9.03
C ILE A 181 8.52 -14.56 9.32
N GLY A 182 9.18 -13.76 8.48
CA GLY A 182 10.63 -13.62 8.47
C GLY A 182 11.15 -12.37 9.17
N GLY A 183 10.32 -11.35 9.33
CA GLY A 183 10.74 -10.08 9.92
C GLY A 183 12.05 -9.56 9.31
N ASP A 184 13.01 -9.22 10.17
CA ASP A 184 14.30 -8.65 9.77
C ASP A 184 15.42 -9.69 9.58
N ASP A 185 15.15 -11.00 9.67
CA ASP A 185 16.19 -12.04 9.44
C ASP A 185 16.78 -11.93 8.02
N PRO A 186 18.10 -11.67 7.88
CA PRO A 186 18.73 -11.50 6.58
C PRO A 186 18.70 -12.75 5.71
N ALA A 187 18.81 -13.95 6.30
CA ALA A 187 18.76 -15.22 5.57
C ALA A 187 17.35 -15.44 5.00
N TYR A 188 16.33 -15.14 5.79
CA TYR A 188 14.96 -15.22 5.35
C TYR A 188 14.64 -14.16 4.28
N LYS A 189 15.13 -12.93 4.43
CA LYS A 189 14.97 -11.88 3.41
C LYS A 189 15.51 -12.31 2.05
N LYS A 190 16.68 -12.97 2.02
CA LYS A 190 17.25 -13.50 0.77
C LYS A 190 16.34 -14.58 0.15
N TYR A 191 15.81 -15.48 0.95
CA TYR A 191 14.87 -16.51 0.49
C TYR A 191 13.55 -15.91 0.00
N ALA A 192 12.98 -15.00 0.77
CA ALA A 192 11.75 -14.27 0.41
C ALA A 192 11.92 -13.48 -0.90
N GLY A 193 13.06 -12.82 -1.08
CA GLY A 193 13.38 -12.10 -2.31
C GLY A 193 13.33 -12.98 -3.57
N LYS A 194 13.86 -14.21 -3.49
CA LYS A 194 13.76 -15.17 -4.60
C LYS A 194 12.30 -15.53 -4.90
N ARG A 195 11.49 -15.79 -3.88
CA ARG A 195 10.07 -16.11 -4.04
C ARG A 195 9.29 -14.95 -4.67
N ILE A 196 9.53 -13.72 -4.19
CA ILE A 196 8.90 -12.51 -4.71
C ILE A 196 9.28 -12.30 -6.18
N ALA A 197 10.54 -12.41 -6.53
CA ALA A 197 11.03 -12.24 -7.90
C ALA A 197 10.44 -13.29 -8.86
N ASP A 198 10.38 -14.56 -8.43
CA ASP A 198 9.76 -15.64 -9.21
C ASP A 198 8.25 -15.41 -9.38
N PHE A 199 7.57 -14.99 -8.31
CA PHE A 199 6.15 -14.71 -8.36
C PHE A 199 5.83 -13.53 -9.32
N CYS A 200 6.58 -12.43 -9.25
CA CYS A 200 6.45 -11.32 -10.20
C CYS A 200 6.62 -11.80 -11.65
N SER A 201 7.63 -12.62 -11.91
CA SER A 201 7.87 -13.19 -13.24
C SER A 201 6.74 -14.11 -13.69
N THR A 202 6.14 -14.85 -12.77
CA THR A 202 4.99 -15.73 -13.04
C THR A 202 3.74 -14.92 -13.39
N LEU A 203 3.45 -13.84 -12.64
CA LEU A 203 2.34 -12.94 -12.95
C LEU A 203 2.48 -12.34 -14.35
N ILE A 204 3.67 -11.83 -14.68
CA ILE A 204 3.92 -11.22 -15.99
C ILE A 204 3.77 -12.24 -17.12
N ARG A 205 4.31 -13.46 -16.95
CA ARG A 205 4.15 -14.55 -17.93
C ARG A 205 2.68 -14.95 -18.14
N ALA A 206 1.87 -14.93 -17.07
CA ALA A 206 0.45 -15.28 -17.16
C ALA A 206 -0.37 -14.29 -18.02
N TYR A 207 0.05 -13.04 -18.10
CA TYR A 207 -0.64 -12.00 -18.86
C TYR A 207 0.02 -11.67 -20.22
N LYS A 208 1.24 -12.16 -20.45
CA LYS A 208 1.94 -11.96 -21.71
C LYS A 208 1.26 -12.75 -22.81
N LYS A 209 1.10 -12.11 -23.98
CA LYS A 209 0.60 -12.76 -25.21
C LYS A 209 1.74 -13.43 -25.95
#